data_0d14cfa01a72646e5d355904dcd18cb3
#
_entry.id   0d14cfa01a72646e5d355904dcd18cb3
#
_cell.length_a   1.000
_cell.length_b   1.000
_cell.length_c   1.000
_cell.angle_alpha   90.00
_cell.angle_beta   90.00
_cell.angle_gamma   90.00
#
_symmetry.space_group_name_H-M   'P 1'
#
loop_
_entity.id
_entity.type
_entity.pdbx_description
1 polymer ?
#
loop_
_entity_poly.entity_id
_entity_poly.type
_entity_poly.pdbx_seq_one_letter_code
_entity_poly.pdbx_strand_id
1 'polypeptide(L)'
;LNEYFSVWTFIRTSGFLAYYLLTLSLAAGMLGSFSKLRKKKAALIVFHQSCSWFGFLTILFHILLLLKDQYVPYSVKQLLVPFLAENKPLFSGLGTLSFYLFFLVIGSSDFLMKKLGRKNWRKLHFAVIPAWGLTVVHGIGIGTDSTEPWAQFLYTAGIMVILIVGILRYIESVVIRHQSERGKPINE
;
A
#
# COMPACT_ATOMS: atom_id res chain seq x y z
N LEU A 1 27.76 19.27 1.08
CA LEU A 1 26.34 19.58 0.92
C LEU A 1 25.71 18.91 -0.33
N ASN A 2 26.48 18.71 -1.41
CA ASN A 2 25.96 18.16 -2.68
C ASN A 2 25.59 16.67 -2.65
N GLU A 3 26.16 15.87 -1.74
CA GLU A 3 25.85 14.43 -1.67
C GLU A 3 24.46 14.16 -1.06
N TYR A 4 23.98 14.99 -0.13
CA TYR A 4 22.67 14.82 0.51
C TYR A 4 21.49 15.18 -0.39
N PHE A 5 21.70 15.97 -1.43
CA PHE A 5 20.66 16.40 -2.38
C PHE A 5 20.81 15.76 -3.77
N SER A 6 21.38 14.56 -3.84
CA SER A 6 21.45 13.82 -5.09
C SER A 6 20.08 13.24 -5.49
N VAL A 7 19.83 13.13 -6.80
CA VAL A 7 18.63 12.46 -7.34
C VAL A 7 18.47 11.06 -6.73
N TRP A 8 19.58 10.36 -6.57
CA TRP A 8 19.65 9.05 -5.91
C TRP A 8 19.08 9.04 -4.48
N THR A 9 19.44 10.02 -3.67
CA THR A 9 18.89 10.16 -2.30
C THR A 9 17.38 10.37 -2.34
N PHE A 10 16.89 11.20 -3.26
CA PHE A 10 15.43 11.41 -3.42
C PHE A 10 14.71 10.18 -3.93
N ILE A 11 15.28 9.38 -4.83
CA ILE A 11 14.71 8.11 -5.27
C ILE A 11 14.52 7.19 -4.06
N ARG A 12 15.54 6.99 -3.26
CA ARG A 12 15.49 6.13 -2.06
C ARG A 12 14.48 6.62 -1.02
N THR A 13 14.57 7.89 -0.64
CA THR A 13 13.68 8.46 0.38
C THR A 13 12.22 8.48 -0.05
N SER A 14 11.93 8.79 -1.32
CA SER A 14 10.57 8.76 -1.84
C SER A 14 10.01 7.33 -1.87
N GLY A 15 10.82 6.32 -2.20
CA GLY A 15 10.42 4.92 -2.15
C GLY A 15 10.00 4.49 -0.73
N PHE A 16 10.84 4.78 0.27
CA PHE A 16 10.52 4.49 1.68
C PHE A 16 9.31 5.30 2.17
N LEU A 17 9.22 6.58 1.83
CA LEU A 17 8.09 7.42 2.22
C LEU A 17 6.78 6.90 1.64
N ALA A 18 6.76 6.51 0.37
CA ALA A 18 5.59 5.90 -0.27
C ALA A 18 5.18 4.61 0.45
N TYR A 19 6.12 3.71 0.71
CA TYR A 19 5.88 2.48 1.46
C TYR A 19 5.24 2.76 2.83
N TYR A 20 5.77 3.73 3.58
CA TYR A 20 5.25 4.08 4.89
C TYR A 20 3.84 4.65 4.84
N LEU A 21 3.60 5.62 3.97
CA LEU A 21 2.29 6.25 3.83
C LEU A 21 1.22 5.23 3.43
N LEU A 22 1.54 4.32 2.51
CA LEU A 22 0.62 3.28 2.10
C LEU A 22 0.39 2.22 3.20
N THR A 23 1.41 1.89 3.98
CA THR A 23 1.28 1.00 5.14
C THR A 23 0.39 1.63 6.22
N LEU A 24 0.61 2.90 6.55
CA LEU A 24 -0.23 3.64 7.49
C LEU A 24 -1.67 3.75 7.00
N SER A 25 -1.86 4.01 5.71
CA SER A 25 -3.18 4.03 5.10
C SER A 25 -3.88 2.68 5.24
N LEU A 26 -3.21 1.58 4.87
CA LEU A 26 -3.78 0.24 4.97
C LEU A 26 -4.15 -0.11 6.42
N ALA A 27 -3.26 0.15 7.37
CA ALA A 27 -3.50 -0.06 8.79
C ALA A 27 -4.72 0.74 9.29
N ALA A 28 -4.81 2.03 8.95
CA ALA A 28 -5.92 2.90 9.34
C ALA A 28 -7.25 2.44 8.74
N GLY A 29 -7.25 2.02 7.46
CA GLY A 29 -8.43 1.46 6.80
C GLY A 29 -8.94 0.19 7.51
N MET A 30 -8.03 -0.69 7.92
CA MET A 30 -8.36 -1.90 8.68
C MET A 30 -8.85 -1.55 10.09
N LEU A 31 -8.19 -0.64 10.81
CA LEU A 31 -8.57 -0.17 12.14
C LEU A 31 -9.95 0.48 12.14
N GLY A 32 -10.31 1.23 11.10
CA GLY A 32 -11.63 1.84 10.93
C GLY A 32 -12.80 0.85 10.84
N SER A 33 -12.50 -0.45 10.65
CA SER A 33 -13.50 -1.51 10.61
C SER A 33 -13.78 -2.17 11.97
N PHE A 34 -12.98 -1.88 13.02
CA PHE A 34 -13.18 -2.44 14.36
C PHE A 34 -14.37 -1.82 15.07
N SER A 35 -15.18 -2.66 15.75
CA SER A 35 -16.34 -2.23 16.51
C SER A 35 -15.98 -1.32 17.68
N LYS A 36 -14.88 -1.63 18.38
CA LYS A 36 -14.35 -0.86 19.51
C LYS A 36 -13.87 0.56 19.12
N LEU A 37 -13.47 0.75 17.86
CA LEU A 37 -12.99 2.04 17.34
C LEU A 37 -14.07 2.86 16.64
N ARG A 38 -15.35 2.49 16.78
CA ARG A 38 -16.49 3.14 16.11
C ARG A 38 -16.52 4.66 16.31
N LYS A 39 -16.20 5.13 17.52
CA LYS A 39 -16.13 6.58 17.84
C LYS A 39 -15.02 7.32 17.09
N LYS A 40 -13.94 6.63 16.74
CA LYS A 40 -12.78 7.19 16.01
C LYS A 40 -12.83 6.93 14.49
N LYS A 41 -13.89 6.28 14.00
CA LYS A 41 -14.01 5.84 12.61
C LYS A 41 -13.85 6.99 11.61
N ALA A 42 -14.46 8.14 11.86
CA ALA A 42 -14.36 9.30 10.96
C ALA A 42 -12.91 9.79 10.82
N ALA A 43 -12.20 9.94 11.93
CA ALA A 43 -10.79 10.34 11.94
C ALA A 43 -9.90 9.31 11.25
N LEU A 44 -10.13 8.01 11.48
CA LEU A 44 -9.40 6.93 10.81
C LEU A 44 -9.63 6.92 9.30
N ILE A 45 -10.85 7.21 8.84
CA ILE A 45 -11.16 7.31 7.40
C ILE A 45 -10.44 8.50 6.77
N VAL A 46 -10.48 9.68 7.41
CA VAL A 46 -9.76 10.86 6.90
C VAL A 46 -8.27 10.60 6.84
N PHE A 47 -7.69 10.02 7.89
CA PHE A 47 -6.28 9.66 7.93
C PHE A 47 -5.92 8.62 6.84
N HIS A 48 -6.74 7.59 6.67
CA HIS A 48 -6.60 6.60 5.60
C HIS A 48 -6.58 7.26 4.22
N GLN A 49 -7.54 8.13 3.91
CA GLN A 49 -7.61 8.82 2.63
C GLN A 49 -6.42 9.74 2.41
N SER A 50 -6.03 10.54 3.42
CA SER A 50 -4.87 11.42 3.34
C SER A 50 -3.58 10.63 3.06
N CYS A 51 -3.32 9.58 3.84
CA CYS A 51 -2.14 8.73 3.63
C CYS A 51 -2.17 8.03 2.26
N SER A 52 -3.35 7.62 1.76
CA SER A 52 -3.49 7.03 0.43
C SER A 52 -3.06 8.01 -0.67
N TRP A 53 -3.59 9.24 -0.64
CA TRP A 53 -3.28 10.25 -1.65
C TRP A 53 -1.83 10.71 -1.58
N PHE A 54 -1.31 11.03 -0.39
CA PHE A 54 0.09 11.42 -0.26
C PHE A 54 1.03 10.28 -0.65
N GLY A 55 0.70 9.04 -0.29
CA GLY A 55 1.48 7.87 -0.71
C GLY A 55 1.48 7.69 -2.21
N PHE A 56 0.33 7.83 -2.87
CA PHE A 56 0.22 7.75 -4.32
C PHE A 56 0.97 8.88 -5.05
N LEU A 57 0.85 10.11 -4.59
CA LEU A 57 1.63 11.25 -5.12
C LEU A 57 3.14 11.02 -4.95
N THR A 58 3.54 10.43 -3.83
CA THR A 58 4.94 10.06 -3.59
C THR A 58 5.42 8.97 -4.54
N ILE A 59 4.56 7.98 -4.90
CA ILE A 59 4.88 6.99 -5.96
C ILE A 59 5.10 7.71 -7.29
N LEU A 60 4.21 8.62 -7.69
CA LEU A 60 4.37 9.38 -8.94
C LEU A 60 5.68 10.17 -8.94
N PHE A 61 5.99 10.82 -7.83
CA PHE A 61 7.25 11.54 -7.68
C PHE A 61 8.46 10.60 -7.79
N HIS A 62 8.41 9.43 -7.14
CA HIS A 62 9.45 8.39 -7.25
C HIS A 62 9.67 7.95 -8.70
N ILE A 63 8.59 7.68 -9.44
CA ILE A 63 8.65 7.30 -10.86
C ILE A 63 9.27 8.42 -11.72
N LEU A 64 8.93 9.68 -11.47
CA LEU A 64 9.51 10.81 -12.18
C LEU A 64 11.00 10.98 -11.91
N LEU A 65 11.43 10.70 -10.67
CA LEU A 65 12.85 10.74 -10.32
C LEU A 65 13.67 9.66 -11.04
N LEU A 66 13.09 8.45 -11.23
CA LEU A 66 13.76 7.37 -11.97
C LEU A 66 14.09 7.75 -13.43
N LEU A 67 13.31 8.65 -14.04
CA LEU A 67 13.64 9.20 -15.36
C LEU A 67 14.87 10.12 -15.37
N LYS A 68 15.30 10.56 -14.19
CA LYS A 68 16.46 11.45 -13.99
C LYS A 68 17.63 10.73 -13.33
N ASP A 69 17.49 9.42 -13.08
CA ASP A 69 18.55 8.62 -12.47
C ASP A 69 19.76 8.55 -13.44
N GLN A 70 20.94 8.89 -12.94
CA GLN A 70 22.19 8.87 -13.70
C GLN A 70 22.94 7.54 -13.55
N TYR A 71 22.60 6.73 -12.54
CA TYR A 71 23.26 5.45 -12.28
C TYR A 71 22.57 4.28 -12.99
N VAL A 72 21.24 4.28 -12.97
CA VAL A 72 20.39 3.27 -13.62
C VAL A 72 19.29 4.01 -14.37
N PRO A 73 19.57 4.54 -15.56
CA PRO A 73 18.59 5.32 -16.31
C PRO A 73 17.42 4.42 -16.76
N TYR A 74 16.20 4.86 -16.47
CA TYR A 74 14.97 4.22 -16.95
C TYR A 74 14.36 5.03 -18.10
N SER A 75 13.92 4.37 -19.14
CA SER A 75 13.04 4.97 -20.14
C SER A 75 11.58 4.94 -19.68
N VAL A 76 10.75 5.85 -20.21
CA VAL A 76 9.31 5.86 -19.94
C VAL A 76 8.69 4.49 -20.25
N LYS A 77 9.11 3.84 -21.32
CA LYS A 77 8.62 2.50 -21.70
C LYS A 77 8.95 1.45 -20.63
N GLN A 78 10.15 1.45 -20.08
CA GLN A 78 10.57 0.52 -19.02
C GLN A 78 9.82 0.75 -17.70
N LEU A 79 9.40 1.98 -17.42
CA LEU A 79 8.61 2.29 -16.22
C LEU A 79 7.13 1.91 -16.37
N LEU A 80 6.58 2.02 -17.60
CA LEU A 80 5.17 1.74 -17.86
C LEU A 80 4.88 0.28 -18.24
N VAL A 81 5.85 -0.43 -18.85
CA VAL A 81 5.66 -1.83 -19.25
C VAL A 81 6.29 -2.74 -18.19
N PRO A 82 5.50 -3.53 -17.44
CA PRO A 82 6.04 -4.43 -16.42
C PRO A 82 7.08 -5.38 -17.00
N PHE A 83 8.14 -5.65 -16.24
CA PHE A 83 9.22 -6.59 -16.55
C PHE A 83 10.13 -6.20 -17.76
N LEU A 84 9.95 -5.01 -18.31
CA LEU A 84 10.76 -4.52 -19.44
C LEU A 84 12.06 -3.83 -19.00
N ALA A 85 12.19 -3.49 -17.73
CA ALA A 85 13.39 -2.84 -17.19
C ALA A 85 14.60 -3.77 -17.28
N GLU A 86 15.78 -3.24 -17.60
CA GLU A 86 17.02 -4.01 -17.66
C GLU A 86 17.56 -4.33 -16.26
N ASN A 87 17.40 -3.39 -15.32
CA ASN A 87 17.81 -3.60 -13.93
C ASN A 87 16.75 -4.37 -13.16
N LYS A 88 17.12 -5.56 -12.70
CA LYS A 88 16.27 -6.43 -11.89
C LYS A 88 14.83 -6.51 -12.41
N PRO A 89 14.58 -7.02 -13.64
CA PRO A 89 13.30 -6.94 -14.35
C PRO A 89 12.10 -7.39 -13.52
N LEU A 90 12.27 -8.46 -12.74
CA LEU A 90 11.20 -9.01 -11.88
C LEU A 90 10.76 -7.97 -10.85
N PHE A 91 11.69 -7.45 -10.07
CA PHE A 91 11.35 -6.52 -8.99
C PHE A 91 10.87 -5.17 -9.52
N SER A 92 11.47 -4.66 -10.58
CA SER A 92 10.98 -3.48 -11.29
C SER A 92 9.54 -3.66 -11.79
N GLY A 93 9.24 -4.78 -12.42
CA GLY A 93 7.92 -5.11 -12.92
C GLY A 93 6.86 -5.22 -11.81
N LEU A 94 7.23 -5.76 -10.64
CA LEU A 94 6.34 -5.80 -9.46
C LEU A 94 6.00 -4.39 -8.97
N GLY A 95 6.94 -3.44 -9.03
CA GLY A 95 6.69 -2.03 -8.72
C GLY A 95 5.68 -1.41 -9.69
N THR A 96 5.86 -1.64 -11.01
CA THR A 96 4.92 -1.17 -12.02
C THR A 96 3.51 -1.76 -11.83
N LEU A 97 3.39 -3.06 -11.55
CA LEU A 97 2.10 -3.69 -11.25
C LEU A 97 1.45 -3.13 -9.98
N SER A 98 2.24 -2.90 -8.94
CA SER A 98 1.77 -2.28 -7.72
C SER A 98 1.22 -0.87 -7.97
N PHE A 99 1.94 -0.05 -8.75
CA PHE A 99 1.48 1.26 -9.16
C PHE A 99 0.13 1.21 -9.87
N TYR A 100 -0.06 0.30 -10.84
CA TYR A 100 -1.33 0.15 -11.54
C TYR A 100 -2.47 -0.26 -10.62
N LEU A 101 -2.23 -1.17 -9.68
CA LEU A 101 -3.23 -1.57 -8.70
C LEU A 101 -3.61 -0.41 -7.77
N PHE A 102 -2.66 0.37 -7.26
CA PHE A 102 -2.96 1.56 -6.46
C PHE A 102 -3.72 2.62 -7.26
N PHE A 103 -3.33 2.85 -8.50
CA PHE A 103 -4.06 3.77 -9.40
C PHE A 103 -5.52 3.35 -9.56
N LEU A 104 -5.78 2.06 -9.82
CA LEU A 104 -7.13 1.52 -9.95
C LEU A 104 -7.92 1.61 -8.63
N VAL A 105 -7.31 1.25 -7.50
CA VAL A 105 -7.98 1.27 -6.19
C VAL A 105 -8.34 2.69 -5.77
N ILE A 106 -7.39 3.62 -5.84
CA ILE A 106 -7.60 5.01 -5.43
C ILE A 106 -8.56 5.69 -6.40
N GLY A 107 -8.32 5.57 -7.71
CA GLY A 107 -9.17 6.15 -8.74
C GLY A 107 -10.61 5.61 -8.68
N SER A 108 -10.80 4.31 -8.46
CA SER A 108 -12.14 3.75 -8.31
C SER A 108 -12.83 4.20 -7.02
N SER A 109 -12.10 4.44 -5.96
CA SER A 109 -12.67 4.88 -4.69
C SER A 109 -13.24 6.30 -4.77
N ASP A 110 -12.52 7.19 -5.44
CA ASP A 110 -12.93 8.60 -5.50
C ASP A 110 -13.83 8.93 -6.68
N PHE A 111 -13.59 8.29 -7.84
CA PHE A 111 -14.31 8.68 -9.07
C PHE A 111 -15.38 7.67 -9.50
N LEU A 112 -15.22 6.38 -9.18
CA LEU A 112 -16.07 5.33 -9.75
C LEU A 112 -16.98 4.63 -8.73
N MET A 113 -16.87 4.91 -7.43
CA MET A 113 -17.65 4.23 -6.39
C MET A 113 -19.15 4.30 -6.63
N LYS A 114 -19.67 5.46 -7.07
CA LYS A 114 -21.10 5.64 -7.38
C LYS A 114 -21.56 4.80 -8.57
N LYS A 115 -20.70 4.66 -9.61
CA LYS A 115 -21.00 3.87 -10.82
C LYS A 115 -20.88 2.37 -10.58
N LEU A 116 -19.87 1.93 -9.85
CA LEU A 116 -19.62 0.52 -9.56
C LEU A 116 -20.61 -0.07 -8.55
N GLY A 117 -21.19 0.76 -7.70
CA GLY A 117 -21.94 0.36 -6.55
C GLY A 117 -21.05 -0.24 -5.44
N ARG A 118 -21.51 -0.14 -4.20
CA ARG A 118 -20.74 -0.47 -2.99
C ARG A 118 -20.19 -1.91 -2.98
N LYS A 119 -20.92 -2.88 -3.54
CA LYS A 119 -20.52 -4.29 -3.56
C LYS A 119 -19.30 -4.54 -4.46
N ASN A 120 -19.35 -4.02 -5.71
CA ASN A 120 -18.26 -4.20 -6.67
C ASN A 120 -17.04 -3.34 -6.32
N TRP A 121 -17.28 -2.10 -5.88
CA TRP A 121 -16.23 -1.25 -5.36
C TRP A 121 -15.46 -1.92 -4.22
N ARG A 122 -16.16 -2.55 -3.25
CA ARG A 122 -15.49 -3.23 -2.14
C ARG A 122 -14.57 -4.36 -2.63
N LYS A 123 -15.01 -5.14 -3.62
CA LYS A 123 -14.18 -6.21 -4.20
C LYS A 123 -12.90 -5.65 -4.82
N LEU A 124 -13.04 -4.57 -5.60
CA LEU A 124 -11.89 -3.91 -6.23
C LEU A 124 -10.97 -3.27 -5.18
N HIS A 125 -11.55 -2.66 -4.15
CA HIS A 125 -10.79 -2.03 -3.06
C HIS A 125 -9.89 -3.03 -2.31
N PHE A 126 -10.27 -4.30 -2.19
CA PHE A 126 -9.41 -5.33 -1.61
C PHE A 126 -8.14 -5.60 -2.40
N ALA A 127 -8.04 -5.17 -3.67
CA ALA A 127 -6.81 -5.23 -4.44
C ALA A 127 -5.67 -4.37 -3.85
N VAL A 128 -5.98 -3.50 -2.88
CA VAL A 128 -4.95 -2.77 -2.10
C VAL A 128 -4.02 -3.72 -1.35
N ILE A 129 -4.50 -4.90 -0.91
CA ILE A 129 -3.68 -5.86 -0.17
C ILE A 129 -2.58 -6.46 -1.05
N PRO A 130 -2.88 -7.08 -2.21
CA PRO A 130 -1.83 -7.51 -3.12
C PRO A 130 -0.99 -6.34 -3.66
N ALA A 131 -1.55 -5.15 -3.90
CA ALA A 131 -0.78 -3.98 -4.31
C ALA A 131 0.30 -3.63 -3.28
N TRP A 132 -0.06 -3.59 -2.00
CA TRP A 132 0.89 -3.33 -0.91
C TRP A 132 1.94 -4.45 -0.81
N GLY A 133 1.54 -5.72 -0.91
CA GLY A 133 2.47 -6.86 -0.92
C GLY A 133 3.51 -6.77 -2.06
N LEU A 134 3.07 -6.40 -3.25
CA LEU A 134 3.96 -6.15 -4.40
C LEU A 134 4.94 -5.00 -4.13
N THR A 135 4.49 -3.92 -3.46
CA THR A 135 5.38 -2.81 -3.05
C THR A 135 6.47 -3.29 -2.09
N VAL A 136 6.12 -4.14 -1.12
CA VAL A 136 7.09 -4.72 -0.17
C VAL A 136 8.14 -5.54 -0.91
N VAL A 137 7.71 -6.46 -1.78
CA VAL A 137 8.62 -7.33 -2.54
C VAL A 137 9.48 -6.51 -3.49
N HIS A 138 8.89 -5.51 -4.17
CA HIS A 138 9.62 -4.56 -5.00
C HIS A 138 10.70 -3.84 -4.20
N GLY A 139 10.34 -3.21 -3.09
CA GLY A 139 11.26 -2.41 -2.29
C GLY A 139 12.41 -3.24 -1.71
N ILE A 140 12.14 -4.45 -1.20
CA ILE A 140 13.18 -5.36 -0.70
C ILE A 140 14.07 -5.87 -1.84
N GLY A 141 13.49 -6.19 -2.98
CA GLY A 141 14.22 -6.80 -4.09
C GLY A 141 15.08 -5.83 -4.88
N ILE A 142 14.62 -4.58 -5.09
CA ILE A 142 15.35 -3.59 -5.90
C ILE A 142 16.16 -2.61 -5.04
N GLY A 143 15.73 -2.37 -3.80
CA GLY A 143 16.34 -1.38 -2.91
C GLY A 143 17.80 -1.69 -2.60
N THR A 144 18.66 -0.70 -2.75
CA THR A 144 20.09 -0.82 -2.43
C THR A 144 20.33 -0.91 -0.93
N ASP A 145 19.43 -0.35 -0.13
CA ASP A 145 19.52 -0.36 1.33
C ASP A 145 18.80 -1.55 1.97
N SER A 146 18.22 -2.44 1.18
CA SER A 146 17.41 -3.55 1.71
C SER A 146 18.20 -4.52 2.62
N THR A 147 19.52 -4.53 2.52
CA THR A 147 20.43 -5.30 3.40
C THR A 147 20.82 -4.54 4.67
N GLU A 148 20.56 -3.23 4.74
CA GLU A 148 20.87 -2.41 5.89
C GLU A 148 19.92 -2.71 7.07
N PRO A 149 20.43 -2.82 8.32
CA PRO A 149 19.61 -3.17 9.48
C PRO A 149 18.42 -2.23 9.70
N TRP A 150 18.58 -0.94 9.46
CA TRP A 150 17.51 0.03 9.59
C TRP A 150 16.39 -0.18 8.55
N ALA A 151 16.74 -0.51 7.31
CA ALA A 151 15.75 -0.75 6.25
C ALA A 151 15.01 -2.08 6.49
N GLN A 152 15.72 -3.13 6.92
CA GLN A 152 15.12 -4.40 7.33
C GLN A 152 14.14 -4.21 8.48
N PHE A 153 14.52 -3.42 9.49
CA PHE A 153 13.62 -3.07 10.60
C PHE A 153 12.37 -2.37 10.08
N LEU A 154 12.50 -1.42 9.17
CA LEU A 154 11.40 -0.68 8.62
C LEU A 154 10.40 -1.58 7.85
N TYR A 155 10.89 -2.43 6.94
CA TYR A 155 10.04 -3.37 6.21
C TYR A 155 9.37 -4.36 7.16
N THR A 156 10.14 -4.94 8.08
CA THR A 156 9.61 -5.91 9.05
C THR A 156 8.54 -5.28 9.95
N ALA A 157 8.78 -4.08 10.49
CA ALA A 157 7.81 -3.37 11.32
C ALA A 157 6.49 -3.12 10.56
N GLY A 158 6.55 -2.66 9.32
CA GLY A 158 5.35 -2.46 8.50
C GLY A 158 4.59 -3.76 8.22
N ILE A 159 5.31 -4.84 7.87
CA ILE A 159 4.71 -6.16 7.67
C ILE A 159 4.03 -6.65 8.96
N MET A 160 4.71 -6.55 10.09
CA MET A 160 4.18 -6.97 11.39
C MET A 160 2.93 -6.19 11.77
N VAL A 161 2.91 -4.87 11.58
CA VAL A 161 1.72 -4.04 11.84
C VAL A 161 0.52 -4.53 11.03
N ILE A 162 0.69 -4.75 9.73
CA ILE A 162 -0.42 -5.19 8.86
C ILE A 162 -0.89 -6.60 9.25
N LEU A 163 0.03 -7.52 9.53
CA LEU A 163 -0.31 -8.87 9.96
C LEU A 163 -1.07 -8.86 11.30
N ILE A 164 -0.57 -8.13 12.31
CA ILE A 164 -1.21 -8.05 13.63
C ILE A 164 -2.62 -7.47 13.50
N VAL A 165 -2.77 -6.32 12.82
CA VAL A 165 -4.08 -5.68 12.63
C VAL A 165 -5.02 -6.60 11.85
N GLY A 166 -4.52 -7.31 10.82
CA GLY A 166 -5.28 -8.28 10.03
C GLY A 166 -5.77 -9.46 10.85
N ILE A 167 -4.90 -10.07 11.66
CA ILE A 167 -5.24 -11.18 12.54
C ILE A 167 -6.28 -10.74 13.58
N LEU A 168 -6.06 -9.61 14.25
CA LEU A 168 -7.01 -9.07 15.23
C LEU A 168 -8.38 -8.81 14.60
N ARG A 169 -8.40 -8.26 13.38
CA ARG A 169 -9.65 -8.03 12.65
C ARG A 169 -10.36 -9.33 12.27
N TYR A 170 -9.60 -10.35 11.87
CA TYR A 170 -10.14 -11.67 11.59
C TYR A 170 -10.79 -12.29 12.84
N ILE A 171 -10.07 -12.26 13.98
CA ILE A 171 -10.58 -12.77 15.26
C ILE A 171 -11.87 -12.05 15.65
N GLU A 172 -11.90 -10.71 15.59
CA GLU A 172 -13.11 -9.94 15.90
C GLU A 172 -14.29 -10.35 15.00
N SER A 173 -14.05 -10.57 13.71
CA SER A 173 -15.09 -10.97 12.76
C SER A 173 -15.68 -12.35 13.07
N VAL A 174 -14.84 -13.29 13.51
CA VAL A 174 -15.27 -14.63 13.92
C VAL A 174 -16.10 -14.57 15.21
N VAL A 175 -15.63 -13.83 16.22
CA VAL A 175 -16.35 -13.66 17.49
C VAL A 175 -17.73 -13.04 17.27
N ILE A 176 -17.84 -11.98 16.48
CA ILE A 176 -19.11 -11.33 16.19
C ILE A 176 -20.07 -12.29 15.47
N ARG A 177 -19.55 -13.10 14.52
CA ARG A 177 -20.36 -14.09 13.80
C ARG A 177 -20.95 -15.12 14.76
N HIS A 178 -20.15 -15.72 15.64
CA HIS A 178 -20.62 -16.70 16.63
C HIS A 178 -21.62 -16.12 17.61
N GLN A 179 -21.46 -14.88 18.03
CA GLN A 179 -22.43 -14.21 18.89
C GLN A 179 -23.78 -14.00 18.18
N SER A 180 -23.74 -13.64 16.87
CA SER A 180 -24.96 -13.49 16.07
C SER A 180 -25.69 -14.82 15.83
N GLU A 181 -24.98 -15.93 15.71
CA GLU A 181 -25.54 -17.27 15.53
C GLU A 181 -26.20 -17.79 16.83
N ARG A 182 -25.58 -17.53 17.99
CA ARG A 182 -26.13 -17.90 19.30
C ARG A 182 -27.36 -17.09 19.74
N GLY A 183 -27.49 -15.86 19.22
CA GLY A 183 -28.63 -14.96 19.52
C GLY A 183 -29.84 -15.15 18.61
N LYS A 184 -29.82 -16.06 17.64
CA LYS A 184 -30.99 -16.39 16.83
C LYS A 184 -31.91 -17.34 17.64
N PRO A 185 -33.21 -17.04 17.84
CA PRO A 185 -34.17 -18.00 18.42
C PRO A 185 -34.20 -19.20 17.48
N ILE A 186 -34.14 -20.40 18.08
CA ILE A 186 -34.38 -21.65 17.40
C ILE A 186 -35.90 -21.61 17.10
N ASN A 187 -36.26 -21.25 15.87
CA ASN A 187 -37.64 -21.37 15.41
C ASN A 187 -37.91 -22.85 15.26
N GLU A 188 -38.68 -23.39 16.18
CA GLU A 188 -39.39 -24.66 16.08
C GLU A 188 -40.40 -24.61 14.95
#